data_e83c566a0d8caad6a7b507b947785fd1
#
_entry.id   e83c566a0d8caad6a7b507b947785fd1
#
_cell.length_a   1.000
_cell.length_b   1.000
_cell.length_c   1.000
_cell.angle_alpha   90.00
_cell.angle_beta   90.00
_cell.angle_gamma   90.00
#
_symmetry.space_group_name_H-M   'P 1'
#
loop_
_entity.id
_entity.type
_entity.pdbx_description
1 polymer ?
#
loop_
_entity_poly.entity_id
_entity_poly.type
_entity_poly.pdbx_seq_one_letter_code
_entity_poly.pdbx_strand_id
1 'polypeptide(L)'
;GDHRDLHSFPTRRSSDLSDLTIWRSAVYRFHALLGQRWRDRRVLLMGDAVHQTPPFLGQGLCAGIRDAVNLAWKLRLVLRGDAGETLLDSYEIERKPHVRAVVASAKEFGKIIGELDPEAAAERDLRLRAELKAGKAETIRQRFIPDLVSGLIARDAVLAGRLFVQPHVRAPDGRTCRLDDLLKPEFAIATTAAAPMAWLSDVASWQGLSGERVVITTSGESSDADGILSVVERDGLFADWMRQHGAAAVIVRPDRYVFGAAGNADELNRLVGELREGLGAAPSSIPATSVTS
;
A
#
# COMPACT_ATOMS: atom_id res chain seq x y z
N GLY A 1 -20.88 25.68 -25.42
CA GLY A 1 -19.46 25.85 -25.43
C GLY A 1 -18.86 24.72 -26.24
N ASP A 2 -18.13 25.12 -27.24
CA ASP A 2 -17.60 24.36 -28.36
C ASP A 2 -16.57 23.31 -27.88
N HIS A 3 -16.93 22.03 -27.94
CA HIS A 3 -16.03 20.91 -27.65
C HIS A 3 -15.20 20.50 -28.88
N ARG A 4 -14.81 21.47 -29.70
CA ARG A 4 -13.90 21.22 -30.80
C ARG A 4 -12.47 21.41 -30.33
N ASP A 5 -11.62 20.45 -30.63
CA ASP A 5 -10.16 20.49 -30.68
C ASP A 5 -9.34 20.25 -29.42
N LEU A 6 -9.70 19.26 -28.60
CA LEU A 6 -8.74 18.77 -27.60
C LEU A 6 -7.83 17.62 -28.09
N HIS A 7 -7.92 17.19 -29.35
CA HIS A 7 -7.18 16.03 -29.86
C HIS A 7 -6.69 16.12 -31.28
N SER A 8 -6.34 17.28 -31.76
CA SER A 8 -5.51 17.33 -32.96
C SER A 8 -4.04 17.24 -32.59
N PHE A 9 -3.57 16.07 -32.15
CA PHE A 9 -2.21 15.72 -32.53
C PHE A 9 -2.17 15.80 -34.06
N PRO A 10 -1.24 16.55 -34.65
CA PRO A 10 -1.07 16.53 -36.08
C PRO A 10 -0.76 15.09 -36.46
N THR A 11 -1.75 14.37 -36.99
CA THR A 11 -1.54 13.07 -37.65
C THR A 11 -0.74 13.39 -38.91
N ARG A 12 0.59 13.47 -38.76
CA ARG A 12 1.48 13.53 -39.90
C ARG A 12 1.24 12.27 -40.72
N ARG A 13 0.93 12.45 -41.97
CA ARG A 13 0.79 11.34 -42.92
C ARG A 13 2.14 10.62 -43.02
N SER A 14 2.13 9.33 -43.34
CA SER A 14 3.35 8.53 -43.52
C SER A 14 4.36 9.15 -44.51
N SER A 15 3.89 10.02 -45.43
CA SER A 15 4.73 10.80 -46.35
C SER A 15 5.61 11.86 -45.66
N ASP A 16 5.27 12.26 -44.43
CA ASP A 16 5.99 13.29 -43.70
C ASP A 16 7.13 12.71 -42.83
N LEU A 17 7.35 11.37 -42.88
CA LEU A 17 8.40 10.69 -42.11
C LEU A 17 9.81 11.04 -42.60
N SER A 18 9.96 11.56 -43.82
CA SER A 18 11.25 12.04 -44.33
C SER A 18 11.82 13.25 -43.53
N ASP A 19 10.94 13.98 -42.84
CA ASP A 19 11.33 15.13 -42.02
C ASP A 19 11.80 14.71 -40.61
N LEU A 20 11.72 13.43 -40.28
CA LEU A 20 12.08 12.89 -38.97
C LEU A 20 13.52 12.39 -38.97
N THR A 21 14.32 12.89 -38.03
CA THR A 21 15.62 12.32 -37.73
C THR A 21 15.43 11.24 -36.66
N ILE A 22 15.71 9.98 -37.03
CA ILE A 22 15.68 8.88 -36.07
C ILE A 22 16.94 8.95 -35.23
N TRP A 23 16.81 9.37 -33.98
CA TRP A 23 17.93 9.46 -33.05
C TRP A 23 18.31 8.08 -32.50
N ARG A 24 17.33 7.21 -32.28
CA ARG A 24 17.57 5.85 -31.76
C ARG A 24 16.46 4.90 -32.22
N SER A 25 16.88 3.71 -32.66
CA SER A 25 15.98 2.59 -32.89
C SER A 25 16.51 1.39 -32.11
N ALA A 26 15.63 0.69 -31.38
CA ALA A 26 16.00 -0.52 -30.63
C ALA A 26 14.80 -1.48 -30.56
N VAL A 27 15.11 -2.77 -30.70
CA VAL A 27 14.13 -3.83 -30.47
C VAL A 27 14.25 -4.29 -29.03
N TYR A 28 13.15 -4.22 -28.28
CA TYR A 28 13.08 -4.67 -26.91
C TYR A 28 12.31 -5.98 -26.81
N ARG A 29 12.85 -6.90 -26.02
CA ARG A 29 12.14 -8.13 -25.65
C ARG A 29 11.66 -7.97 -24.20
N PHE A 30 10.37 -8.05 -24.02
CA PHE A 30 9.76 -7.98 -22.68
C PHE A 30 9.58 -9.38 -22.09
N HIS A 31 9.70 -9.46 -20.77
CA HIS A 31 9.57 -10.71 -20.04
C HIS A 31 8.47 -10.58 -18.99
N ALA A 32 7.75 -11.67 -18.76
CA ALA A 32 6.82 -11.85 -17.64
C ALA A 32 7.44 -12.89 -16.72
N LEU A 33 8.34 -12.47 -15.84
CA LEU A 33 9.12 -13.35 -14.97
C LEU A 33 8.80 -13.07 -13.50
N LEU A 34 8.84 -14.13 -12.70
CA LEU A 34 8.71 -14.08 -11.27
C LEU A 34 9.69 -15.07 -10.65
N GLY A 35 10.62 -14.56 -9.86
CA GLY A 35 11.62 -15.36 -9.16
C GLY A 35 10.99 -16.40 -8.24
N GLN A 36 11.58 -17.59 -8.19
CA GLN A 36 11.10 -18.67 -7.35
C GLN A 36 11.37 -18.38 -5.87
N ARG A 37 12.51 -17.77 -5.56
CA ARG A 37 12.95 -17.41 -4.20
C ARG A 37 13.38 -15.96 -4.19
N TRP A 38 12.91 -15.19 -3.22
CA TRP A 38 13.19 -13.76 -3.07
C TRP A 38 14.21 -13.49 -1.97
N ARG A 39 14.35 -14.43 -1.03
CA ARG A 39 15.31 -14.37 0.06
C ARG A 39 16.15 -15.65 0.11
N ASP A 40 17.45 -15.49 0.31
CA ASP A 40 18.36 -16.55 0.73
C ASP A 40 19.30 -16.01 1.82
N ARG A 41 19.03 -16.42 3.06
CA ARG A 41 19.74 -15.93 4.25
C ARG A 41 19.71 -14.41 4.35
N ARG A 42 20.86 -13.74 4.11
CA ARG A 42 21.04 -12.27 4.17
C ARG A 42 20.93 -11.60 2.79
N VAL A 43 20.70 -12.34 1.74
CA VAL A 43 20.50 -11.83 0.39
C VAL A 43 19.01 -11.74 0.12
N LEU A 44 18.54 -10.54 -0.24
CA LEU A 44 17.15 -10.29 -0.63
C LEU A 44 17.14 -9.64 -2.01
N LEU A 45 16.29 -10.16 -2.88
CA LEU A 45 16.08 -9.63 -4.23
C LEU A 45 14.82 -8.78 -4.26
N MET A 46 14.83 -7.70 -5.04
CA MET A 46 13.69 -6.81 -5.21
C MET A 46 13.64 -6.21 -6.61
N GLY A 47 12.47 -5.72 -7.01
CA GLY A 47 12.28 -5.11 -8.32
C GLY A 47 12.66 -6.04 -9.47
N ASP A 48 13.27 -5.51 -10.51
CA ASP A 48 13.64 -6.25 -11.73
C ASP A 48 14.63 -7.40 -11.49
N ALA A 49 15.33 -7.42 -10.36
CA ALA A 49 16.19 -8.53 -9.96
C ALA A 49 15.41 -9.81 -9.63
N VAL A 50 14.13 -9.71 -9.30
CA VAL A 50 13.32 -10.85 -8.87
C VAL A 50 12.00 -10.97 -9.62
N HIS A 51 11.53 -9.92 -10.29
CA HIS A 51 10.37 -9.96 -11.18
C HIS A 51 10.51 -8.99 -12.34
N GLN A 52 10.06 -9.40 -13.51
CA GLN A 52 9.99 -8.55 -14.68
C GLN A 52 8.56 -8.51 -15.19
N THR A 53 8.05 -7.31 -15.38
CA THR A 53 6.66 -7.06 -15.77
C THR A 53 6.64 -6.45 -17.17
N PRO A 54 5.86 -7.00 -18.13
CA PRO A 54 5.66 -6.35 -19.41
C PRO A 54 5.16 -4.91 -19.23
N PRO A 55 5.57 -3.96 -20.10
CA PRO A 55 5.38 -2.53 -19.87
C PRO A 55 3.95 -2.03 -20.05
N PHE A 56 3.04 -2.88 -20.49
CA PHE A 56 1.69 -2.50 -20.92
C PHE A 56 0.83 -1.80 -19.86
N LEU A 57 1.14 -2.00 -18.59
CA LEU A 57 0.46 -1.32 -17.47
C LEU A 57 1.31 -0.24 -16.80
N GLY A 58 2.58 -0.08 -17.19
CA GLY A 58 3.51 0.86 -16.56
C GLY A 58 3.78 0.57 -15.08
N GLN A 59 3.63 -0.69 -14.61
CA GLN A 59 3.68 -1.04 -13.19
C GLN A 59 5.01 -1.57 -12.69
N GLY A 60 6.02 -1.80 -13.55
CA GLY A 60 7.31 -2.37 -13.14
C GLY A 60 8.00 -1.52 -12.07
N LEU A 61 8.23 -0.24 -12.34
CA LEU A 61 8.83 0.70 -11.38
C LEU A 61 8.01 0.79 -10.08
N CYS A 62 6.68 0.91 -10.20
CA CYS A 62 5.80 1.00 -9.03
C CYS A 62 5.85 -0.28 -8.17
N ALA A 63 5.96 -1.45 -8.78
CA ALA A 63 6.12 -2.72 -8.07
C ALA A 63 7.44 -2.75 -7.29
N GLY A 64 8.56 -2.34 -7.91
CA GLY A 64 9.87 -2.25 -7.26
C GLY A 64 9.90 -1.24 -6.10
N ILE A 65 9.23 -0.09 -6.24
CA ILE A 65 9.09 0.89 -5.14
C ILE A 65 8.31 0.27 -3.97
N ARG A 66 7.21 -0.45 -4.25
CA ARG A 66 6.44 -1.14 -3.21
C ARG A 66 7.26 -2.23 -2.52
N ASP A 67 8.12 -2.93 -3.25
CA ASP A 67 9.05 -3.90 -2.66
C ASP A 67 10.01 -3.20 -1.70
N ALA A 68 10.60 -2.08 -2.13
CA ALA A 68 11.51 -1.30 -1.30
C ALA A 68 10.82 -0.80 -0.03
N VAL A 69 9.63 -0.23 -0.14
CA VAL A 69 8.86 0.27 1.00
C VAL A 69 8.49 -0.88 1.95
N ASN A 70 8.05 -2.03 1.43
CA ASN A 70 7.70 -3.18 2.25
C ASN A 70 8.92 -3.78 2.98
N LEU A 71 10.07 -3.86 2.32
CA LEU A 71 11.28 -4.47 2.88
C LEU A 71 12.03 -3.55 3.83
N ALA A 72 12.09 -2.24 3.55
CA ALA A 72 12.95 -1.30 4.27
C ALA A 72 12.61 -1.20 5.77
N TRP A 73 11.34 -1.11 6.14
CA TRP A 73 10.94 -1.03 7.54
C TRP A 73 11.17 -2.35 8.29
N LYS A 74 11.00 -3.49 7.61
CA LYS A 74 11.27 -4.83 8.16
C LYS A 74 12.76 -4.99 8.47
N LEU A 75 13.62 -4.61 7.51
CA LEU A 75 15.06 -4.59 7.72
C LEU A 75 15.45 -3.67 8.87
N ARG A 76 14.87 -2.48 8.97
CA ARG A 76 15.12 -1.54 10.06
C ARG A 76 14.86 -2.17 11.43
N LEU A 77 13.70 -2.83 11.59
CA LEU A 77 13.34 -3.46 12.87
C LEU A 77 14.26 -4.63 13.21
N VAL A 78 14.56 -5.49 12.24
CA VAL A 78 15.47 -6.63 12.47
C VAL A 78 16.88 -6.18 12.79
N LEU A 79 17.44 -5.19 12.07
CA LEU A 79 18.78 -4.67 12.30
C LEU A 79 18.91 -3.94 13.64
N ARG A 80 17.82 -3.39 14.19
CA ARG A 80 17.80 -2.79 15.53
C ARG A 80 17.58 -3.81 16.65
N GLY A 81 17.22 -5.03 16.31
CA GLY A 81 16.82 -6.05 17.29
C GLY A 81 15.40 -5.89 17.82
N ASP A 82 14.59 -5.01 17.18
CA ASP A 82 13.19 -4.76 17.55
C ASP A 82 12.26 -5.86 17.01
N ALA A 83 12.73 -6.69 16.07
CA ALA A 83 12.02 -7.84 15.52
C ALA A 83 12.95 -9.00 15.21
N GLY A 84 12.37 -10.21 15.18
CA GLY A 84 13.09 -11.43 14.79
C GLY A 84 13.35 -11.50 13.28
N GLU A 85 14.39 -12.25 12.86
CA GLU A 85 14.74 -12.42 11.44
C GLU A 85 13.64 -13.04 10.60
N THR A 86 12.71 -13.77 11.20
CA THR A 86 11.53 -14.36 10.54
C THR A 86 10.60 -13.31 9.95
N LEU A 87 10.63 -12.07 10.45
CA LEU A 87 9.90 -10.96 9.85
C LEU A 87 10.28 -10.74 8.37
N LEU A 88 11.54 -10.99 8.01
CA LEU A 88 12.02 -10.83 6.62
C LEU A 88 11.42 -11.86 5.66
N ASP A 89 10.97 -13.01 6.15
CA ASP A 89 10.30 -14.01 5.32
C ASP A 89 8.92 -13.54 4.85
N SER A 90 8.28 -12.66 5.64
CA SER A 90 7.01 -12.06 5.27
C SER A 90 7.12 -11.16 4.03
N TYR A 91 8.31 -10.70 3.65
CA TYR A 91 8.52 -9.91 2.43
C TYR A 91 8.11 -10.69 1.18
N GLU A 92 8.66 -11.88 0.98
CA GLU A 92 8.29 -12.73 -0.16
C GLU A 92 6.81 -13.15 -0.08
N ILE A 93 6.35 -13.53 1.11
CA ILE A 93 4.97 -13.98 1.36
C ILE A 93 3.94 -12.90 0.98
N GLU A 94 4.23 -11.65 1.29
CA GLU A 94 3.34 -10.52 1.00
C GLU A 94 3.45 -10.04 -0.45
N ARG A 95 4.70 -9.86 -0.94
CA ARG A 95 4.92 -9.19 -2.21
C ARG A 95 4.75 -10.08 -3.42
N LYS A 96 5.11 -11.34 -3.32
CA LYS A 96 5.08 -12.29 -4.45
C LYS A 96 3.67 -12.52 -5.02
N PRO A 97 2.61 -12.73 -4.21
CA PRO A 97 1.24 -12.82 -4.74
C PRO A 97 0.78 -11.52 -5.41
N HIS A 98 1.10 -10.37 -4.81
CA HIS A 98 0.79 -9.06 -5.36
C HIS A 98 1.43 -8.87 -6.74
N VAL A 99 2.74 -9.09 -6.85
CA VAL A 99 3.47 -8.95 -8.12
C VAL A 99 2.96 -9.95 -9.15
N ARG A 100 2.65 -11.18 -8.75
CA ARG A 100 2.06 -12.19 -9.63
C ARG A 100 0.77 -11.68 -10.28
N ALA A 101 -0.11 -11.06 -9.50
CA ALA A 101 -1.36 -10.50 -10.02
C ALA A 101 -1.09 -9.36 -11.03
N VAL A 102 -0.13 -8.48 -10.75
CA VAL A 102 0.26 -7.39 -11.65
C VAL A 102 0.86 -7.93 -12.95
N VAL A 103 1.78 -8.92 -12.87
CA VAL A 103 2.41 -9.54 -14.05
C VAL A 103 1.36 -10.27 -14.92
N ALA A 104 0.43 -10.99 -14.28
CA ALA A 104 -0.66 -11.65 -14.99
C ALA A 104 -1.55 -10.66 -15.75
N SER A 105 -1.94 -9.57 -15.10
CA SER A 105 -2.74 -8.51 -15.73
C SER A 105 -1.98 -7.84 -16.88
N ALA A 106 -0.69 -7.53 -16.70
CA ALA A 106 0.14 -6.96 -17.76
C ALA A 106 0.23 -7.88 -18.97
N LYS A 107 0.33 -9.19 -18.74
CA LYS A 107 0.35 -10.20 -19.81
C LYS A 107 -0.97 -10.25 -20.60
N GLU A 108 -2.11 -10.19 -19.91
CA GLU A 108 -3.42 -10.14 -20.58
C GLU A 108 -3.59 -8.86 -21.43
N PHE A 109 -3.14 -7.71 -20.90
CA PHE A 109 -3.09 -6.48 -21.70
C PHE A 109 -2.19 -6.60 -22.92
N GLY A 110 -1.06 -7.25 -22.77
CA GLY A 110 -0.15 -7.52 -23.88
C GLY A 110 -0.79 -8.32 -25.01
N LYS A 111 -1.67 -9.27 -24.71
CA LYS A 111 -2.45 -9.99 -25.74
C LYS A 111 -3.39 -9.08 -26.52
N ILE A 112 -4.00 -8.09 -25.83
CA ILE A 112 -4.90 -7.12 -26.48
C ILE A 112 -4.11 -6.24 -27.46
N ILE A 113 -2.95 -5.73 -27.03
CA ILE A 113 -2.15 -4.79 -27.82
C ILE A 113 -1.33 -5.50 -28.90
N GLY A 114 -0.88 -6.71 -28.61
CA GLY A 114 0.06 -7.47 -29.43
C GLY A 114 -0.59 -8.39 -30.48
N GLU A 115 -1.92 -8.36 -30.62
CA GLU A 115 -2.60 -9.16 -31.66
C GLU A 115 -2.31 -8.58 -33.05
N LEU A 116 -1.58 -9.34 -33.85
CA LEU A 116 -1.15 -8.93 -35.18
C LEU A 116 -1.96 -9.57 -36.30
N ASP A 117 -2.74 -10.62 -36.00
CA ASP A 117 -3.64 -11.24 -36.97
C ASP A 117 -4.87 -10.34 -37.19
N PRO A 118 -5.15 -9.90 -38.42
CA PRO A 118 -6.25 -8.97 -38.70
C PRO A 118 -7.64 -9.53 -38.35
N GLU A 119 -7.87 -10.82 -38.54
CA GLU A 119 -9.18 -11.46 -38.24
C GLU A 119 -9.37 -11.57 -36.72
N ALA A 120 -8.37 -12.06 -36.01
CA ALA A 120 -8.38 -12.12 -34.54
C ALA A 120 -8.49 -10.74 -33.91
N ALA A 121 -7.82 -9.73 -34.50
CA ALA A 121 -7.91 -8.34 -34.06
C ALA A 121 -9.34 -7.77 -34.25
N ALA A 122 -9.98 -8.05 -35.39
CA ALA A 122 -11.36 -7.63 -35.64
C ALA A 122 -12.34 -8.27 -34.66
N GLU A 123 -12.21 -9.56 -34.37
CA GLU A 123 -13.04 -10.26 -33.38
C GLU A 123 -12.84 -9.69 -31.97
N ARG A 124 -11.58 -9.48 -31.57
CA ARG A 124 -11.24 -8.80 -30.31
C ARG A 124 -11.92 -7.44 -30.20
N ASP A 125 -11.84 -6.63 -31.25
CA ASP A 125 -12.39 -5.27 -31.26
C ASP A 125 -13.91 -5.26 -31.15
N LEU A 126 -14.59 -6.20 -31.81
CA LEU A 126 -16.06 -6.38 -31.69
C LEU A 126 -16.43 -6.71 -30.24
N ARG A 127 -15.71 -7.63 -29.60
CA ARG A 127 -15.95 -8.00 -28.20
C ARG A 127 -15.72 -6.80 -27.28
N LEU A 128 -14.59 -6.10 -27.39
CA LEU A 128 -14.28 -4.95 -26.55
C LEU A 128 -15.28 -3.81 -26.69
N ARG A 129 -15.76 -3.55 -27.92
CA ARG A 129 -16.81 -2.55 -28.17
C ARG A 129 -18.15 -2.96 -27.54
N ALA A 130 -18.50 -4.24 -27.56
CA ALA A 130 -19.70 -4.74 -26.92
C ALA A 130 -19.61 -4.60 -25.38
N GLU A 131 -18.47 -4.93 -24.78
CA GLU A 131 -18.20 -4.75 -23.34
C GLU A 131 -18.28 -3.28 -22.91
N LEU A 132 -17.68 -2.39 -23.70
CA LEU A 132 -17.72 -0.94 -23.48
C LEU A 132 -19.15 -0.42 -23.54
N LYS A 133 -19.93 -0.82 -24.57
CA LYS A 133 -21.34 -0.43 -24.73
C LYS A 133 -22.24 -0.96 -23.61
N ALA A 134 -21.90 -2.12 -23.04
CA ALA A 134 -22.58 -2.71 -21.90
C ALA A 134 -22.18 -2.08 -20.54
N GLY A 135 -21.31 -1.07 -20.52
CA GLY A 135 -20.81 -0.44 -19.29
C GLY A 135 -19.90 -1.36 -18.46
N LYS A 136 -19.41 -2.45 -19.05
CA LYS A 136 -18.54 -3.42 -18.39
C LYS A 136 -17.05 -3.07 -18.48
N ALA A 137 -16.72 -2.03 -19.24
CA ALA A 137 -15.34 -1.56 -19.34
C ALA A 137 -14.97 -0.80 -18.06
N GLU A 138 -14.31 -1.47 -17.15
CA GLU A 138 -13.76 -0.84 -15.97
C GLU A 138 -12.37 -0.25 -16.28
N THR A 139 -12.15 0.99 -15.83
CA THR A 139 -10.83 1.59 -15.91
C THR A 139 -9.89 0.84 -14.94
N ILE A 140 -9.13 -0.06 -15.49
CA ILE A 140 -8.25 -1.01 -14.81
C ILE A 140 -7.21 -0.30 -13.92
N ARG A 141 -6.88 0.95 -14.20
CA ARG A 141 -5.78 1.69 -13.56
C ARG A 141 -5.92 1.84 -12.04
N GLN A 142 -7.15 1.90 -11.52
CA GLN A 142 -7.40 2.09 -10.07
C GLN A 142 -7.39 0.79 -9.26
N ARG A 143 -7.44 -0.38 -9.91
CA ARG A 143 -7.48 -1.70 -9.26
C ARG A 143 -6.12 -2.36 -9.05
N PHE A 144 -5.01 -1.70 -9.41
CA PHE A 144 -3.68 -2.33 -9.42
C PHE A 144 -2.87 -2.22 -8.13
N ILE A 145 -3.53 -1.98 -7.00
CA ILE A 145 -2.90 -2.17 -5.70
C ILE A 145 -3.69 -3.27 -5.00
N PRO A 146 -3.37 -4.56 -5.27
CA PRO A 146 -4.03 -5.65 -4.56
C PRO A 146 -3.78 -5.55 -3.06
N ASP A 147 -4.77 -5.96 -2.28
CA ASP A 147 -4.60 -6.13 -0.84
C ASP A 147 -3.55 -7.20 -0.53
N LEU A 148 -2.90 -7.10 0.61
CA LEU A 148 -2.08 -8.18 1.14
C LEU A 148 -3.01 -9.30 1.62
N VAL A 149 -2.75 -10.52 1.16
CA VAL A 149 -3.57 -11.69 1.50
C VAL A 149 -2.91 -12.61 2.52
N SER A 150 -1.66 -12.30 2.89
CA SER A 150 -0.86 -13.11 3.83
C SER A 150 0.34 -12.29 4.31
N GLY A 151 1.07 -12.80 5.27
CA GLY A 151 2.24 -12.15 5.88
C GLY A 151 1.91 -11.53 7.23
N LEU A 152 2.50 -10.38 7.53
CA LEU A 152 2.27 -9.67 8.80
C LEU A 152 0.98 -8.85 8.73
N ILE A 153 -0.14 -9.51 8.75
CA ILE A 153 -1.50 -8.97 8.87
C ILE A 153 -2.27 -9.78 9.90
N ALA A 154 -3.23 -9.17 10.58
CA ALA A 154 -4.04 -9.84 11.59
C ALA A 154 -4.97 -10.89 10.95
N ARG A 155 -5.12 -12.00 11.62
CA ARG A 155 -6.05 -13.07 11.20
C ARG A 155 -7.48 -12.64 11.49
N ASP A 156 -8.36 -12.87 10.52
CA ASP A 156 -9.81 -12.66 10.65
C ASP A 156 -10.20 -11.25 11.14
N ALA A 157 -9.31 -10.25 10.95
CA ALA A 157 -9.61 -8.87 11.31
C ALA A 157 -10.15 -8.07 10.13
N VAL A 158 -11.09 -7.21 10.42
CA VAL A 158 -11.64 -6.27 9.44
C VAL A 158 -10.51 -5.40 8.89
N LEU A 159 -10.55 -5.12 7.58
CA LEU A 159 -9.58 -4.29 6.86
C LEU A 159 -8.15 -4.83 6.81
N ALA A 160 -7.84 -5.99 7.38
CA ALA A 160 -6.50 -6.56 7.35
C ALA A 160 -5.98 -6.71 5.92
N GLY A 161 -4.76 -6.25 5.68
CA GLY A 161 -4.11 -6.29 4.37
C GLY A 161 -4.53 -5.21 3.39
N ARG A 162 -5.53 -4.38 3.69
CA ARG A 162 -5.92 -3.26 2.82
C ARG A 162 -4.95 -2.09 2.91
N LEU A 163 -4.85 -1.34 1.83
CA LEU A 163 -4.13 -0.08 1.87
C LEU A 163 -4.92 0.93 2.71
N PHE A 164 -4.23 1.60 3.64
CA PHE A 164 -4.82 2.63 4.48
C PHE A 164 -5.25 3.84 3.66
N VAL A 165 -6.38 4.45 4.02
CA VAL A 165 -6.89 5.65 3.36
C VAL A 165 -6.03 6.87 3.66
N GLN A 166 -5.98 7.81 2.71
CA GLN A 166 -5.15 9.00 2.78
C GLN A 166 -6.01 10.27 2.86
N PRO A 167 -6.57 10.62 4.02
CA PRO A 167 -7.37 11.83 4.16
C PRO A 167 -6.52 13.10 4.12
N HIS A 168 -7.13 14.21 3.69
CA HIS A 168 -6.59 15.54 3.92
C HIS A 168 -6.96 16.01 5.33
N VAL A 169 -5.96 16.46 6.06
CA VAL A 169 -6.12 16.87 7.46
C VAL A 169 -5.56 18.25 7.70
N ARG A 170 -6.09 18.94 8.71
CA ARG A 170 -5.48 20.13 9.27
C ARG A 170 -4.49 19.68 10.34
N ALA A 171 -3.23 20.02 10.14
CA ALA A 171 -2.12 19.71 11.05
C ALA A 171 -2.15 20.67 12.28
N PRO A 172 -1.39 20.37 13.36
CA PRO A 172 -1.27 21.25 14.53
C PRO A 172 -0.73 22.65 14.21
N ASP A 173 0.08 22.82 13.16
CA ASP A 173 0.57 24.12 12.69
C ASP A 173 -0.46 24.90 11.83
N GLY A 174 -1.66 24.36 11.67
CA GLY A 174 -2.78 24.95 10.94
C GLY A 174 -2.78 24.70 9.42
N ARG A 175 -1.70 24.16 8.83
CA ARG A 175 -1.65 23.83 7.40
C ARG A 175 -2.55 22.64 7.08
N THR A 176 -3.05 22.60 5.85
CA THR A 176 -3.74 21.43 5.31
C THR A 176 -2.75 20.59 4.49
N CYS A 177 -2.66 19.31 4.82
CA CYS A 177 -1.75 18.35 4.17
C CYS A 177 -2.40 16.96 4.14
N ARG A 178 -1.76 16.01 3.51
CA ARG A 178 -2.17 14.61 3.60
C ARG A 178 -1.72 14.04 4.95
N LEU A 179 -2.48 13.10 5.48
CA LEU A 179 -2.13 12.46 6.75
C LEU A 179 -0.72 11.84 6.73
N ASP A 180 -0.34 11.22 5.61
CA ASP A 180 0.99 10.61 5.46
C ASP A 180 2.16 11.60 5.57
N ASP A 181 1.92 12.89 5.30
CA ASP A 181 2.94 13.93 5.46
C ASP A 181 3.27 14.23 6.94
N LEU A 182 2.42 13.76 7.86
CA LEU A 182 2.58 13.89 9.31
C LEU A 182 3.07 12.61 9.97
N LEU A 183 2.70 11.45 9.43
CA LEU A 183 3.03 10.16 10.03
C LEU A 183 4.49 9.78 9.76
N LYS A 184 5.17 9.33 10.80
CA LYS A 184 6.50 8.72 10.69
C LYS A 184 6.45 7.37 9.96
N PRO A 185 7.57 6.85 9.48
CA PRO A 185 7.65 5.51 8.90
C PRO A 185 7.68 4.42 9.99
N GLU A 186 6.69 4.45 10.87
CA GLU A 186 6.50 3.57 12.02
C GLU A 186 5.10 2.98 12.00
N PHE A 187 4.80 2.05 12.91
CA PHE A 187 3.42 1.64 13.14
C PHE A 187 2.61 2.81 13.69
N ALA A 188 1.33 2.86 13.38
CA ALA A 188 0.43 3.84 13.95
C ALA A 188 -0.88 3.18 14.39
N ILE A 189 -1.44 3.63 15.50
CA ILE A 189 -2.84 3.38 15.86
C ILE A 189 -3.61 4.65 15.53
N ALA A 190 -4.53 4.56 14.57
CA ALA A 190 -5.41 5.66 14.22
C ALA A 190 -6.83 5.37 14.68
N THR A 191 -7.47 6.38 15.30
CA THR A 191 -8.83 6.28 15.84
C THR A 191 -9.69 7.48 15.42
N THR A 192 -11.01 7.31 15.50
CA THR A 192 -11.97 8.41 15.34
C THR A 192 -12.20 9.11 16.68
N ALA A 193 -12.86 10.29 16.67
CA ALA A 193 -13.27 10.99 17.87
C ALA A 193 -14.23 10.18 18.77
N ALA A 194 -14.88 9.17 18.24
CA ALA A 194 -15.77 8.28 18.97
C ALA A 194 -15.02 7.22 19.78
N ALA A 195 -13.74 6.96 19.48
CA ALA A 195 -12.93 6.02 20.23
C ALA A 195 -12.48 6.68 21.56
N PRO A 196 -12.67 6.01 22.71
CA PRO A 196 -12.19 6.54 23.97
C PRO A 196 -10.68 6.78 23.95
N MET A 197 -10.22 7.95 24.35
CA MET A 197 -8.79 8.23 24.50
C MET A 197 -8.08 7.23 25.41
N ALA A 198 -8.81 6.65 26.37
CA ALA A 198 -8.34 5.58 27.25
C ALA A 198 -7.85 4.34 26.48
N TRP A 199 -8.41 4.04 25.30
CA TRP A 199 -7.92 2.92 24.50
C TRP A 199 -6.45 3.10 24.10
N LEU A 200 -6.06 4.34 23.87
CA LEU A 200 -4.68 4.70 23.51
C LEU A 200 -3.74 4.73 24.71
N SER A 201 -4.29 4.99 25.92
CA SER A 201 -3.53 5.00 27.19
C SER A 201 -3.32 3.57 27.72
N ASP A 202 -4.33 2.71 27.60
CA ASP A 202 -4.33 1.35 28.15
C ASP A 202 -3.57 0.34 27.28
N VAL A 203 -3.15 0.74 26.07
CA VAL A 203 -2.28 -0.10 25.26
C VAL A 203 -0.88 -0.16 25.87
N ALA A 204 -0.79 -0.65 27.12
CA ALA A 204 0.48 -0.92 27.80
C ALA A 204 1.37 -1.87 27.00
N SER A 205 0.77 -2.75 26.19
CA SER A 205 1.43 -3.65 25.26
C SER A 205 2.09 -2.95 24.06
N TRP A 206 1.73 -1.67 23.74
CA TRP A 206 2.40 -0.85 22.73
C TRP A 206 3.79 -0.38 23.21
N GLN A 207 4.05 -0.46 24.52
CA GLN A 207 5.37 -0.17 25.07
C GLN A 207 6.38 -1.19 24.51
N GLY A 208 7.38 -0.68 23.82
CA GLY A 208 8.40 -1.49 23.13
C GLY A 208 8.20 -1.65 21.63
N LEU A 209 7.04 -1.23 21.09
CA LEU A 209 6.90 -0.99 19.65
C LEU A 209 7.08 0.51 19.39
N SER A 210 7.97 0.85 18.50
CA SER A 210 8.07 2.20 17.95
C SER A 210 6.81 2.48 17.15
N GLY A 211 5.90 3.33 17.67
CA GLY A 211 4.60 3.57 17.04
C GLY A 211 3.96 4.88 17.45
N GLU A 212 3.12 5.40 16.59
CA GLU A 212 2.39 6.65 16.77
C GLU A 212 0.95 6.38 17.21
N ARG A 213 0.39 7.33 17.94
CA ARG A 213 -1.02 7.37 18.31
C ARG A 213 -1.67 8.56 17.64
N VAL A 214 -2.69 8.34 16.85
CA VAL A 214 -3.30 9.36 16.00
C VAL A 214 -4.80 9.39 16.23
N VAL A 215 -5.34 10.56 16.54
CA VAL A 215 -6.78 10.79 16.62
C VAL A 215 -7.19 11.67 15.45
N ILE A 216 -8.09 11.16 14.61
CA ILE A 216 -8.58 11.85 13.43
C ILE A 216 -10.03 12.22 13.66
N THR A 217 -10.28 13.51 13.87
CA THR A 217 -11.61 14.05 14.17
C THR A 217 -12.20 14.75 12.94
N THR A 218 -13.51 14.94 12.91
CA THR A 218 -14.19 15.73 11.87
C THR A 218 -14.39 17.19 12.26
N SER A 219 -14.10 17.55 13.52
CA SER A 219 -14.25 18.91 14.05
C SER A 219 -13.29 19.12 15.23
N GLY A 220 -13.13 20.36 15.68
CA GLY A 220 -12.28 20.72 16.80
C GLY A 220 -10.92 21.31 16.40
N GLU A 221 -9.95 21.19 17.27
CA GLU A 221 -8.59 21.69 17.08
C GLU A 221 -7.60 20.54 16.89
N SER A 222 -6.58 20.80 16.09
CA SER A 222 -5.47 19.88 15.92
C SER A 222 -4.41 20.15 16.99
N SER A 223 -3.79 19.09 17.51
CA SER A 223 -2.75 19.18 18.54
C SER A 223 -1.74 18.04 18.39
N ASP A 224 -0.57 18.21 18.97
CA ASP A 224 0.43 17.15 19.19
C ASP A 224 0.87 17.25 20.66
N ALA A 225 0.14 16.56 21.52
CA ALA A 225 0.32 16.60 22.95
C ALA A 225 0.30 15.18 23.53
N ASP A 226 1.07 14.97 24.59
CA ASP A 226 1.14 13.68 25.32
C ASP A 226 1.48 12.47 24.43
N GLY A 227 2.20 12.72 23.32
CA GLY A 227 2.56 11.70 22.33
C GLY A 227 1.36 11.20 21.52
N ILE A 228 0.30 12.00 21.42
CA ILE A 228 -0.88 11.74 20.59
C ILE A 228 -1.03 12.88 19.58
N LEU A 229 -0.93 12.52 18.31
CA LEU A 229 -1.21 13.43 17.21
C LEU A 229 -2.73 13.51 17.00
N SER A 230 -3.33 14.66 17.29
CA SER A 230 -4.74 14.94 16.98
C SER A 230 -4.83 15.81 15.73
N VAL A 231 -5.60 15.40 14.74
CA VAL A 231 -5.78 16.13 13.48
C VAL A 231 -7.26 16.22 13.10
N VAL A 232 -7.62 17.26 12.36
CA VAL A 232 -8.98 17.45 11.88
C VAL A 232 -9.05 17.10 10.39
N GLU A 233 -9.81 16.07 10.09
CA GLU A 233 -10.08 15.65 8.72
C GLU A 233 -10.90 16.70 7.95
N ARG A 234 -10.61 16.85 6.65
CA ARG A 234 -11.24 17.86 5.80
C ARG A 234 -12.19 17.30 4.76
N ASP A 235 -12.05 16.04 4.41
CA ASP A 235 -12.76 15.36 3.32
C ASP A 235 -13.69 14.23 3.79
N GLY A 236 -13.69 13.90 5.09
CA GLY A 236 -14.54 12.85 5.68
C GLY A 236 -14.16 11.42 5.27
N LEU A 237 -13.06 11.25 4.53
CA LEU A 237 -12.65 9.99 3.95
C LEU A 237 -12.39 8.91 5.01
N PHE A 238 -11.65 9.25 6.06
CA PHE A 238 -11.33 8.31 7.13
C PHE A 238 -12.56 7.98 7.99
N ALA A 239 -13.33 9.00 8.39
CA ALA A 239 -14.52 8.81 9.22
C ALA A 239 -15.57 7.93 8.51
N ASP A 240 -15.79 8.16 7.22
CA ASP A 240 -16.70 7.35 6.40
C ASP A 240 -16.20 5.92 6.22
N TRP A 241 -14.90 5.76 5.96
CA TRP A 241 -14.27 4.47 5.80
C TRP A 241 -14.37 3.63 7.08
N MET A 242 -14.06 4.21 8.26
CA MET A 242 -14.20 3.53 9.54
C MET A 242 -15.65 3.12 9.83
N ARG A 243 -16.61 4.03 9.57
CA ARG A 243 -18.04 3.76 9.77
C ARG A 243 -18.55 2.64 8.85
N GLN A 244 -18.17 2.64 7.57
CA GLN A 244 -18.55 1.61 6.61
C GLN A 244 -18.10 0.21 7.04
N HIS A 245 -17.03 0.11 7.80
CA HIS A 245 -16.45 -1.16 8.22
C HIS A 245 -16.68 -1.47 9.71
N GLY A 246 -17.47 -0.65 10.43
CA GLY A 246 -17.78 -0.86 11.83
C GLY A 246 -16.54 -0.81 12.75
N ALA A 247 -15.50 -0.08 12.32
CA ALA A 247 -14.24 0.03 13.03
C ALA A 247 -14.17 1.34 13.83
N ALA A 248 -13.52 1.31 14.99
CA ALA A 248 -13.25 2.47 15.84
C ALA A 248 -11.75 2.78 15.97
N ALA A 249 -10.91 1.77 15.78
CA ALA A 249 -9.46 1.89 15.76
C ALA A 249 -8.86 1.03 14.65
N VAL A 250 -7.71 1.44 14.11
CA VAL A 250 -6.98 0.70 13.08
C VAL A 250 -5.48 0.74 13.37
N ILE A 251 -4.81 -0.41 13.26
CA ILE A 251 -3.35 -0.49 13.30
C ILE A 251 -2.82 -0.40 11.87
N VAL A 252 -2.04 0.64 11.61
CA VAL A 252 -1.43 0.93 10.32
C VAL A 252 0.06 0.58 10.37
N ARG A 253 0.54 -0.17 9.39
CA ARG A 253 1.94 -0.56 9.23
C ARG A 253 2.77 0.61 8.66
N PRO A 254 4.11 0.56 8.79
CA PRO A 254 4.99 1.59 8.21
C PRO A 254 4.85 1.77 6.69
N ASP A 255 4.47 0.70 5.96
CA ASP A 255 4.20 0.70 4.52
C ASP A 255 2.77 1.07 4.15
N ARG A 256 2.01 1.58 5.11
CA ARG A 256 0.61 2.05 4.96
C ARG A 256 -0.40 0.95 4.64
N TYR A 257 -0.05 -0.31 4.80
CA TYR A 257 -1.05 -1.36 4.86
C TYR A 257 -1.63 -1.47 6.26
N VAL A 258 -2.89 -1.85 6.34
CA VAL A 258 -3.58 -2.09 7.60
C VAL A 258 -3.17 -3.47 8.13
N PHE A 259 -2.69 -3.50 9.38
CA PHE A 259 -2.49 -4.75 10.09
C PHE A 259 -3.84 -5.38 10.47
N GLY A 260 -4.76 -4.58 11.03
CA GLY A 260 -6.11 -4.95 11.39
C GLY A 260 -6.86 -3.77 11.96
N ALA A 261 -8.19 -3.86 12.02
CA ALA A 261 -9.06 -2.86 12.64
C ALA A 261 -9.88 -3.47 13.77
N ALA A 262 -10.26 -2.65 14.73
CA ALA A 262 -10.97 -3.03 15.95
C ALA A 262 -12.19 -2.14 16.16
N GLY A 263 -13.28 -2.73 16.64
CA GLY A 263 -14.49 -2.02 17.04
C GLY A 263 -14.52 -1.62 18.52
N ASN A 264 -13.64 -2.21 19.34
CA ASN A 264 -13.54 -1.97 20.78
C ASN A 264 -12.12 -2.16 21.30
N ALA A 265 -11.90 -1.84 22.59
CA ALA A 265 -10.59 -1.90 23.23
C ALA A 265 -10.02 -3.32 23.33
N ASP A 266 -10.86 -4.31 23.59
CA ASP A 266 -10.41 -5.70 23.74
C ASP A 266 -9.90 -6.26 22.41
N GLU A 267 -10.60 -5.96 21.31
CA GLU A 267 -10.14 -6.29 19.97
C GLU A 267 -8.82 -5.60 19.63
N LEU A 268 -8.67 -4.32 19.98
CA LEU A 268 -7.43 -3.59 19.75
C LEU A 268 -6.27 -4.20 20.52
N ASN A 269 -6.47 -4.54 21.79
CA ASN A 269 -5.44 -5.21 22.63
C ASN A 269 -5.04 -6.56 22.06
N ARG A 270 -6.01 -7.36 21.59
CA ARG A 270 -5.75 -8.62 20.91
C ARG A 270 -4.89 -8.42 19.65
N LEU A 271 -5.24 -7.44 18.81
CA LEU A 271 -4.49 -7.11 17.61
C LEU A 271 -3.04 -6.68 17.91
N VAL A 272 -2.83 -5.88 18.96
CA VAL A 272 -1.47 -5.47 19.38
C VAL A 272 -0.68 -6.69 19.85
N GLY A 273 -1.28 -7.61 20.58
CA GLY A 273 -0.67 -8.88 20.99
C GLY A 273 -0.25 -9.71 19.77
N GLU A 274 -1.16 -9.88 18.80
CA GLU A 274 -0.90 -10.62 17.56
C GLU A 274 0.21 -9.97 16.72
N LEU A 275 0.24 -8.64 16.65
CA LEU A 275 1.32 -7.90 15.98
C LEU A 275 2.68 -8.18 16.63
N ARG A 276 2.76 -8.14 17.97
CA ARG A 276 4.01 -8.41 18.69
C ARG A 276 4.51 -9.83 18.47
N GLU A 277 3.62 -10.80 18.52
CA GLU A 277 3.95 -12.19 18.18
C GLU A 277 4.48 -12.31 16.76
N GLY A 278 3.81 -11.67 15.79
CA GLY A 278 4.22 -11.66 14.39
C GLY A 278 5.58 -10.99 14.13
N LEU A 279 5.96 -10.02 14.98
CA LEU A 279 7.27 -9.40 14.93
C LEU A 279 8.36 -10.29 15.54
N GLY A 280 7.99 -11.34 16.29
CA GLY A 280 8.97 -12.18 16.99
C GLY A 280 9.76 -11.42 18.05
N ALA A 281 9.22 -10.30 18.56
CA ALA A 281 9.85 -9.54 19.63
C ALA A 281 9.82 -10.35 20.92
N ALA A 282 10.96 -10.59 21.51
CA ALA A 282 11.03 -11.14 22.86
C ALA A 282 10.25 -10.23 23.83
N PRO A 283 9.54 -10.78 24.84
CA PRO A 283 8.92 -9.95 25.85
C PRO A 283 10.02 -9.06 26.46
N SER A 284 9.81 -7.72 26.42
CA SER A 284 10.76 -6.77 27.01
C SER A 284 10.97 -7.17 28.48
N SER A 285 12.17 -7.62 28.82
CA SER A 285 12.57 -7.77 30.21
C SER A 285 12.51 -6.37 30.84
N ILE A 286 11.53 -6.13 31.68
CA ILE A 286 11.46 -4.97 32.57
C ILE A 286 12.81 -4.98 33.31
N PRO A 287 13.66 -3.93 33.21
CA PRO A 287 14.85 -3.89 34.03
C PRO A 287 14.39 -3.90 35.49
N ALA A 288 14.82 -4.94 36.21
CA ALA A 288 14.59 -5.03 37.64
C ALA A 288 15.13 -3.76 38.27
N THR A 289 14.26 -2.93 38.82
CA THR A 289 14.62 -1.82 39.68
C THR A 289 15.51 -2.37 40.78
N SER A 290 16.78 -2.05 40.73
CA SER A 290 17.72 -2.30 41.84
C SER A 290 17.23 -1.52 43.05
N VAL A 291 16.56 -2.22 43.94
CA VAL A 291 16.33 -1.75 45.30
C VAL A 291 17.72 -1.85 45.99
N THR A 292 18.42 -0.75 46.07
CA THR A 292 19.58 -0.60 46.96
C THR A 292 19.03 -0.43 48.38
N SER A 293 19.43 -1.37 49.24
CA SER A 293 19.29 -1.33 50.69
C SER A 293 20.09 -0.19 51.28
#